data_028fc4b11250ef3c689b2292666e9af2
#
_entry.id   028fc4b11250ef3c689b2292666e9af2
#
_cell.length_a   1.000
_cell.length_b   1.000
_cell.length_c   1.000
_cell.angle_alpha   90.00
_cell.angle_beta   90.00
_cell.angle_gamma   90.00
#
_symmetry.space_group_name_H-M   'P 1'
#
loop_
_entity.id
_entity.type
_entity.pdbx_description
1 polymer ?
#
loop_
_entity_poly.entity_id
_entity_poly.type
_entity_poly.pdbx_seq_one_letter_code
_entity_poly.pdbx_strand_id
1 'polypeptide(L)'
;MASISTAKKEMRSRIKKILAGVSADSVTSSLATERLLALPEYQSARRVSVYLSMPAGELRTGEIVRDAFRRGKQVFVPYIYKLGGSAETKPSSIMEMLALRSLEDYESLQPDGWGIPTLDASSVAGRENCLGGNGLRGEDGALKGGDDCGLDFIVVPGMAFDHGRRRLGHGKGYYDRFINRYRSNVGKGQMPYLAAFCLAEQVLQPPEEVPVGEYDNLVDSLVVGDGRVVRS
;
A
#
# COMPACT_ATOMS: atom_id res chain seq x y z
N MET A 1 -19.94 5.22 24.69
CA MET A 1 -19.06 4.38 23.83
C MET A 1 -18.04 5.28 23.16
N ALA A 2 -16.75 4.87 23.12
CA ALA A 2 -15.74 5.62 22.39
C ALA A 2 -16.08 5.65 20.88
N SER A 3 -15.78 6.77 20.19
CA SER A 3 -15.99 6.84 18.75
C SER A 3 -14.98 5.91 18.03
N ILE A 4 -15.33 5.43 16.84
CA ILE A 4 -14.40 4.64 15.99
C ILE A 4 -13.07 5.37 15.81
N SER A 5 -13.09 6.69 15.66
CA SER A 5 -11.89 7.52 15.53
C SER A 5 -11.00 7.45 16.77
N THR A 6 -11.59 7.51 17.97
CA THR A 6 -10.88 7.40 19.26
C THR A 6 -10.28 6.02 19.41
N ALA A 7 -11.04 4.95 19.17
CA ALA A 7 -10.56 3.58 19.25
C ALA A 7 -9.40 3.32 18.27
N LYS A 8 -9.50 3.81 17.03
CA LYS A 8 -8.39 3.75 16.05
C LYS A 8 -7.15 4.50 16.53
N LYS A 9 -7.31 5.67 17.17
CA LYS A 9 -6.18 6.46 17.70
C LYS A 9 -5.46 5.75 18.84
N GLU A 10 -6.21 5.18 19.77
CA GLU A 10 -5.67 4.41 20.89
C GLU A 10 -4.93 3.16 20.41
N MET A 11 -5.53 2.40 19.48
CA MET A 11 -4.90 1.23 18.89
C MET A 11 -3.58 1.59 18.19
N ARG A 12 -3.55 2.66 17.38
CA ARG A 12 -2.30 3.14 16.75
C ARG A 12 -1.21 3.46 17.78
N SER A 13 -1.58 4.12 18.88
CA SER A 13 -0.63 4.45 19.94
C SER A 13 -0.03 3.20 20.58
N ARG A 14 -0.85 2.18 20.83
CA ARG A 14 -0.42 0.90 21.39
C ARG A 14 0.49 0.15 20.42
N ILE A 15 0.08 -0.04 19.17
CA ILE A 15 0.86 -0.75 18.16
C ILE A 15 2.20 -0.05 17.89
N LYS A 16 2.21 1.29 17.84
CA LYS A 16 3.46 2.04 17.70
C LYS A 16 4.47 1.71 18.81
N LYS A 17 4.01 1.52 20.05
CA LYS A 17 4.89 1.12 21.18
C LYS A 17 5.42 -0.29 21.00
N ILE A 18 4.58 -1.22 20.51
CA ILE A 18 5.00 -2.61 20.23
C ILE A 18 6.07 -2.60 19.14
N LEU A 19 5.82 -1.92 18.02
CA LEU A 19 6.75 -1.87 16.87
C LEU A 19 8.07 -1.17 17.22
N ALA A 20 8.08 -0.23 18.14
CA ALA A 20 9.33 0.40 18.62
C ALA A 20 10.26 -0.57 19.34
N GLY A 21 9.75 -1.68 19.87
CA GLY A 21 10.53 -2.76 20.49
C GLY A 21 10.99 -3.84 19.50
N VAL A 22 10.56 -3.80 18.26
CA VAL A 22 10.98 -4.76 17.23
C VAL A 22 12.33 -4.33 16.68
N SER A 23 13.37 -5.18 16.86
CA SER A 23 14.70 -4.86 16.34
C SER A 23 14.73 -4.92 14.82
N ALA A 24 15.57 -4.10 14.20
CA ALA A 24 15.75 -4.12 12.75
C ALA A 24 16.24 -5.51 12.25
N ASP A 25 16.98 -6.23 13.06
CA ASP A 25 17.51 -7.56 12.76
C ASP A 25 16.46 -8.68 12.82
N SER A 26 15.36 -8.47 13.55
CA SER A 26 14.22 -9.42 13.61
C SER A 26 13.28 -9.27 12.42
N VAL A 27 13.45 -8.25 11.59
CA VAL A 27 12.62 -7.97 10.39
C VAL A 27 13.15 -8.77 9.21
N THR A 28 13.20 -10.08 9.30
CA THR A 28 13.47 -10.90 8.14
C THR A 28 12.20 -11.00 7.30
N SER A 29 12.21 -10.27 6.18
CA SER A 29 11.10 -10.33 5.22
C SER A 29 11.13 -11.57 4.35
N SER A 30 12.17 -12.41 4.48
CA SER A 30 12.44 -13.50 3.52
C SER A 30 11.29 -14.48 3.41
N LEU A 31 10.80 -15.00 4.56
CA LEU A 31 9.72 -16.00 4.56
C LEU A 31 8.39 -15.41 4.10
N ALA A 32 8.05 -14.20 4.55
CA ALA A 32 6.85 -13.51 4.07
C ALA A 32 6.95 -13.18 2.59
N THR A 33 8.13 -12.77 2.11
CA THR A 33 8.36 -12.50 0.68
C THR A 33 8.16 -13.77 -0.13
N GLU A 34 8.76 -14.89 0.27
CA GLU A 34 8.56 -16.19 -0.38
C GLU A 34 7.06 -16.55 -0.47
N ARG A 35 6.32 -16.40 0.64
CA ARG A 35 4.88 -16.65 0.67
C ARG A 35 4.09 -15.73 -0.25
N LEU A 36 4.41 -14.44 -0.28
CA LEU A 36 3.76 -13.49 -1.18
C LEU A 36 4.02 -13.82 -2.64
N LEU A 37 5.27 -14.10 -3.00
CA LEU A 37 5.67 -14.45 -4.36
C LEU A 37 5.05 -15.78 -4.84
N ALA A 38 4.68 -16.67 -3.91
CA ALA A 38 4.02 -17.93 -4.19
C ALA A 38 2.48 -17.81 -4.35
N LEU A 39 1.89 -16.65 -4.05
CA LEU A 39 0.45 -16.43 -4.22
C LEU A 39 0.07 -16.56 -5.71
N PRO A 40 -0.91 -17.40 -6.07
CA PRO A 40 -1.36 -17.50 -7.47
C PRO A 40 -1.77 -16.15 -8.07
N GLU A 41 -2.40 -15.30 -7.25
CA GLU A 41 -2.83 -13.95 -7.63
C GLU A 41 -1.64 -13.04 -7.96
N TYR A 42 -0.53 -13.15 -7.22
CA TYR A 42 0.70 -12.44 -7.55
C TYR A 42 1.34 -13.01 -8.82
N GLN A 43 1.40 -14.32 -8.94
CA GLN A 43 2.03 -14.97 -10.10
C GLN A 43 1.34 -14.61 -11.41
N SER A 44 -0.01 -14.59 -11.43
CA SER A 44 -0.80 -14.23 -12.61
C SER A 44 -0.87 -12.73 -12.88
N ALA A 45 -0.61 -11.88 -11.88
CA ALA A 45 -0.65 -10.44 -12.03
C ALA A 45 0.38 -9.92 -13.04
N ARG A 46 -0.03 -8.98 -13.89
CA ARG A 46 0.84 -8.26 -14.81
C ARG A 46 1.20 -6.87 -14.30
N ARG A 47 0.27 -6.22 -13.63
CA ARG A 47 0.39 -4.85 -13.11
C ARG A 47 0.26 -4.88 -11.59
N VAL A 48 1.38 -4.65 -10.90
CA VAL A 48 1.45 -4.77 -9.45
C VAL A 48 1.80 -3.43 -8.81
N SER A 49 1.15 -3.09 -7.71
CA SER A 49 1.57 -1.96 -6.88
C SER A 49 2.22 -2.45 -5.61
N VAL A 50 3.38 -1.89 -5.28
CA VAL A 50 4.16 -2.22 -4.09
C VAL A 50 4.50 -0.96 -3.33
N TYR A 51 4.17 -0.89 -2.03
CA TYR A 51 4.65 0.21 -1.20
C TYR A 51 6.16 0.10 -0.98
N LEU A 52 6.82 1.24 -0.84
CA LEU A 52 8.23 1.29 -0.49
C LEU A 52 8.34 1.40 1.03
N SER A 53 8.97 0.40 1.64
CA SER A 53 8.98 0.24 3.09
C SER A 53 9.82 1.29 3.80
N MET A 54 9.36 1.68 4.98
CA MET A 54 10.16 2.45 5.93
C MET A 54 11.41 1.67 6.37
N PRO A 55 12.47 2.36 6.83
CA PRO A 55 13.68 1.71 7.34
C PRO A 55 13.42 0.77 8.53
N ALA A 56 12.38 1.03 9.33
CA ALA A 56 12.03 0.26 10.52
C ALA A 56 10.50 0.15 10.68
N GLY A 57 10.05 -0.89 11.38
CA GLY A 57 8.63 -1.11 11.72
C GLY A 57 7.77 -1.68 10.61
N GLU A 58 8.35 -2.02 9.45
CA GLU A 58 7.68 -2.65 8.32
C GLU A 58 8.55 -3.75 7.71
N LEU A 59 7.91 -4.74 7.09
CA LEU A 59 8.60 -5.71 6.25
C LEU A 59 9.16 -5.02 5.00
N ARG A 60 10.37 -5.41 4.61
CA ARG A 60 11.04 -4.84 3.43
C ARG A 60 10.44 -5.37 2.15
N THR A 61 10.07 -4.45 1.25
CA THR A 61 9.40 -4.77 -0.02
C THR A 61 10.34 -4.80 -1.23
N GLY A 62 11.62 -4.48 -1.05
CA GLY A 62 12.58 -4.40 -2.16
C GLY A 62 12.71 -5.67 -2.98
N GLU A 63 12.69 -6.86 -2.34
CA GLU A 63 12.75 -8.13 -3.07
C GLU A 63 11.48 -8.41 -3.89
N ILE A 64 10.32 -7.93 -3.43
CA ILE A 64 9.07 -8.02 -4.21
C ILE A 64 9.18 -7.18 -5.48
N VAL A 65 9.73 -5.95 -5.37
CA VAL A 65 9.98 -5.08 -6.53
C VAL A 65 10.95 -5.74 -7.51
N ARG A 66 12.08 -6.29 -7.04
CA ARG A 66 13.06 -6.97 -7.88
C ARG A 66 12.48 -8.21 -8.57
N ASP A 67 11.72 -9.02 -7.85
CA ASP A 67 11.05 -10.19 -8.42
C ASP A 67 10.04 -9.79 -9.49
N ALA A 68 9.26 -8.75 -9.24
CA ALA A 68 8.28 -8.25 -10.20
C ALA A 68 8.95 -7.85 -11.53
N PHE A 69 10.07 -7.11 -11.49
CA PHE A 69 10.83 -6.77 -12.69
C PHE A 69 11.43 -7.99 -13.36
N ARG A 70 12.02 -8.94 -12.62
CA ARG A 70 12.55 -10.19 -13.18
C ARG A 70 11.49 -11.01 -13.93
N ARG A 71 10.23 -10.92 -13.50
CA ARG A 71 9.07 -11.58 -14.15
C ARG A 71 8.43 -10.76 -15.27
N GLY A 72 8.98 -9.59 -15.59
CA GLY A 72 8.44 -8.72 -16.64
C GLY A 72 7.11 -8.05 -16.26
N LYS A 73 6.81 -7.92 -14.96
CA LYS A 73 5.61 -7.22 -14.50
C LYS A 73 5.82 -5.71 -14.56
N GLN A 74 4.73 -4.97 -14.77
CA GLN A 74 4.71 -3.53 -14.58
C GLN A 74 4.58 -3.22 -13.09
N VAL A 75 5.48 -2.41 -12.55
CA VAL A 75 5.55 -2.08 -11.12
C VAL A 75 5.14 -0.64 -10.89
N PHE A 76 4.20 -0.44 -9.98
CA PHE A 76 3.71 0.87 -9.57
C PHE A 76 4.03 1.08 -8.08
N VAL A 77 4.36 2.32 -7.73
CA VAL A 77 4.61 2.71 -6.34
C VAL A 77 3.74 3.88 -5.93
N PRO A 78 3.37 3.98 -4.63
CA PRO A 78 2.64 5.12 -4.13
C PRO A 78 3.45 6.42 -4.27
N TYR A 79 2.80 7.45 -4.75
CA TYR A 79 3.30 8.82 -4.72
C TYR A 79 2.27 9.74 -4.07
N ILE A 80 2.67 10.43 -3.01
CA ILE A 80 1.80 11.31 -2.23
C ILE A 80 2.16 12.75 -2.52
N TYR A 81 1.18 13.54 -2.91
CA TYR A 81 1.36 14.97 -3.18
C TYR A 81 0.24 15.79 -2.56
N LYS A 82 0.51 17.10 -2.40
CA LYS A 82 -0.48 18.06 -1.91
C LYS A 82 -1.21 18.67 -3.09
N LEU A 83 -2.53 18.69 -3.03
CA LEU A 83 -3.32 19.57 -3.88
C LEU A 83 -3.18 21.00 -3.39
N GLY A 84 -3.07 21.95 -4.32
CA GLY A 84 -3.10 23.36 -4.00
C GLY A 84 -4.42 23.70 -3.30
N GLY A 85 -4.36 24.12 -2.04
CA GLY A 85 -5.52 24.65 -1.32
C GLY A 85 -5.78 26.09 -1.70
N SER A 86 -7.06 26.52 -1.77
CA SER A 86 -7.41 27.92 -1.70
C SER A 86 -7.14 28.45 -0.29
N ALA A 87 -7.11 29.78 -0.11
CA ALA A 87 -6.88 30.40 1.21
C ALA A 87 -7.85 29.91 2.31
N GLU A 88 -8.97 29.31 1.93
CA GLU A 88 -10.05 28.86 2.83
C GLU A 88 -10.07 27.35 3.08
N THR A 89 -9.33 26.53 2.29
CA THR A 89 -9.33 25.09 2.42
C THR A 89 -7.94 24.56 2.79
N LYS A 90 -7.86 23.66 3.80
CA LYS A 90 -6.61 22.97 4.12
C LYS A 90 -6.17 22.16 2.91
N PRO A 91 -4.87 22.21 2.53
CA PRO A 91 -4.37 21.40 1.44
C PRO A 91 -4.64 19.92 1.73
N SER A 92 -5.38 19.27 0.86
CA SER A 92 -5.57 17.82 0.91
C SER A 92 -4.38 17.13 0.25
N SER A 93 -3.97 15.98 0.81
CA SER A 93 -2.94 15.15 0.17
C SER A 93 -3.59 13.97 -0.50
N ILE A 94 -3.19 13.70 -1.73
CA ILE A 94 -3.67 12.58 -2.54
C ILE A 94 -2.54 11.59 -2.77
N MET A 95 -2.88 10.33 -2.90
CA MET A 95 -1.98 9.25 -3.29
C MET A 95 -2.35 8.76 -4.69
N GLU A 96 -1.36 8.70 -5.56
CA GLU A 96 -1.41 8.06 -6.87
C GLU A 96 -0.48 6.85 -6.89
N MET A 97 -0.72 5.90 -7.80
CA MET A 97 0.18 4.80 -8.06
C MET A 97 0.86 5.03 -9.41
N LEU A 98 2.15 5.35 -9.40
CA LEU A 98 2.94 5.72 -10.57
C LEU A 98 3.95 4.62 -10.90
N ALA A 99 4.18 4.39 -12.19
CA ALA A 99 5.06 3.35 -12.67
C ALA A 99 6.54 3.63 -12.34
N LEU A 100 7.24 2.61 -11.89
CA LEU A 100 8.68 2.50 -12.00
C LEU A 100 9.02 2.07 -13.44
N ARG A 101 10.02 2.70 -14.03
CA ARG A 101 10.40 2.47 -15.44
C ARG A 101 11.27 1.21 -15.61
N SER A 102 12.11 0.94 -14.62
CA SER A 102 13.02 -0.21 -14.60
C SER A 102 13.51 -0.50 -13.17
N LEU A 103 14.32 -1.55 -13.02
CA LEU A 103 14.99 -1.85 -11.76
C LEU A 103 16.01 -0.78 -11.39
N GLU A 104 16.74 -0.23 -12.37
CA GLU A 104 17.69 0.86 -12.17
C GLU A 104 16.98 2.13 -11.71
N ASP A 105 15.77 2.43 -12.25
CA ASP A 105 14.95 3.54 -11.80
C ASP A 105 14.56 3.36 -10.33
N TYR A 106 14.17 2.14 -9.90
CA TYR A 106 13.93 1.82 -8.50
C TYR A 106 15.17 2.00 -7.62
N GLU A 107 16.32 1.51 -8.05
CA GLU A 107 17.57 1.56 -7.28
C GLU A 107 18.15 2.97 -7.19
N SER A 108 17.77 3.87 -8.10
CA SER A 108 18.16 5.29 -8.07
C SER A 108 17.30 6.16 -7.13
N LEU A 109 16.19 5.64 -6.58
CA LEU A 109 15.29 6.40 -5.73
C LEU A 109 16.01 6.92 -4.48
N GLN A 110 15.82 8.19 -4.19
CA GLN A 110 16.35 8.80 -2.98
C GLN A 110 15.32 8.72 -1.85
N PRO A 111 15.76 8.54 -0.59
CA PRO A 111 14.85 8.52 0.54
C PRO A 111 14.29 9.91 0.82
N ASP A 112 13.01 9.97 1.19
CA ASP A 112 12.37 11.16 1.72
C ASP A 112 12.76 11.44 3.18
N GLY A 113 12.13 12.43 3.82
CA GLY A 113 12.36 12.78 5.22
C GLY A 113 12.01 11.70 6.25
N TRP A 114 11.34 10.61 5.81
CA TRP A 114 10.99 9.44 6.61
C TRP A 114 11.90 8.24 6.32
N GLY A 115 12.85 8.41 5.38
CA GLY A 115 13.73 7.35 4.91
C GLY A 115 13.07 6.40 3.90
N ILE A 116 11.90 6.76 3.35
CA ILE A 116 11.18 5.98 2.35
C ILE A 116 11.70 6.37 0.97
N PRO A 117 12.19 5.42 0.14
CA PRO A 117 12.55 5.71 -1.24
C PRO A 117 11.36 6.34 -1.96
N THR A 118 11.55 7.44 -2.65
CA THR A 118 10.47 8.17 -3.32
C THR A 118 10.84 8.61 -4.72
N LEU A 119 9.82 8.81 -5.56
CA LEU A 119 9.99 9.31 -6.93
C LEU A 119 10.41 10.77 -6.91
N ASP A 120 11.39 11.12 -7.74
CA ASP A 120 11.73 12.51 -7.97
C ASP A 120 10.55 13.28 -8.59
N ALA A 121 10.22 14.44 -8.02
CA ALA A 121 9.08 15.26 -8.45
C ALA A 121 9.16 15.67 -9.91
N SER A 122 10.38 15.90 -10.45
CA SER A 122 10.59 16.27 -11.86
C SER A 122 10.25 15.11 -12.82
N SER A 123 10.34 13.86 -12.34
CA SER A 123 10.06 12.67 -13.14
C SER A 123 8.58 12.29 -13.22
N VAL A 124 7.77 12.82 -12.29
CA VAL A 124 6.37 12.39 -12.06
C VAL A 124 5.48 12.61 -13.29
N ALA A 125 5.59 13.76 -13.96
CA ALA A 125 4.72 14.11 -15.10
C ALA A 125 4.81 13.10 -16.25
N GLY A 126 5.97 12.47 -16.43
CA GLY A 126 6.21 11.48 -17.51
C GLY A 126 6.02 10.03 -17.09
N ARG A 127 5.56 9.75 -15.85
CA ARG A 127 5.33 8.38 -15.38
C ARG A 127 3.90 7.94 -15.66
N GLU A 128 3.75 6.71 -16.11
CA GLU A 128 2.43 6.10 -16.26
C GLU A 128 1.71 6.06 -14.90
N ASN A 129 0.44 6.44 -14.93
CA ASN A 129 -0.45 6.32 -13.78
C ASN A 129 -1.27 5.03 -13.93
N CYS A 130 -1.37 4.25 -12.86
CA CYS A 130 -2.11 2.98 -12.90
C CYS A 130 -3.58 3.14 -13.32
N LEU A 131 -4.15 4.33 -13.13
CA LEU A 131 -5.50 4.68 -13.58
C LEU A 131 -5.53 5.15 -15.04
N GLY A 132 -4.46 4.98 -15.79
CA GLY A 132 -4.29 5.33 -17.21
C GLY A 132 -3.69 6.73 -17.42
N GLY A 133 -3.02 6.96 -18.56
CA GLY A 133 -2.27 8.18 -18.88
C GLY A 133 -1.05 8.38 -18.00
N ASN A 134 -0.48 9.60 -18.01
CA ASN A 134 0.74 9.91 -17.29
C ASN A 134 0.53 10.99 -16.21
N GLY A 135 1.37 10.96 -15.19
CA GLY A 135 1.44 11.98 -14.14
C GLY A 135 0.31 11.94 -13.12
N LEU A 136 0.10 13.09 -12.50
CA LEU A 136 -0.88 13.26 -11.43
C LEU A 136 -2.25 13.60 -11.99
N ARG A 137 -3.30 13.04 -11.42
CA ARG A 137 -4.67 13.19 -11.90
C ARG A 137 -5.57 14.04 -11.00
N GLY A 138 -5.23 14.18 -9.73
CA GLY A 138 -6.11 14.85 -8.77
C GLY A 138 -7.28 13.98 -8.31
N GLU A 139 -8.21 14.59 -7.58
CA GLU A 139 -9.39 13.89 -7.03
C GLU A 139 -10.40 13.49 -8.11
N ASP A 140 -10.55 14.31 -9.14
CA ASP A 140 -11.57 14.16 -10.19
C ASP A 140 -11.06 13.43 -11.45
N GLY A 141 -9.84 12.87 -11.37
CA GLY A 141 -9.19 12.22 -12.50
C GLY A 141 -9.95 11.00 -12.98
N ALA A 142 -10.91 11.21 -13.91
CA ALA A 142 -11.55 10.12 -14.61
C ALA A 142 -10.50 9.29 -15.37
N LEU A 143 -10.67 7.96 -15.35
CA LEU A 143 -9.91 7.06 -16.20
C LEU A 143 -10.08 7.54 -17.66
N LYS A 144 -8.98 7.87 -18.30
CA LYS A 144 -8.96 7.85 -19.75
C LYS A 144 -8.81 6.37 -20.12
N GLY A 145 -9.98 5.69 -20.23
CA GLY A 145 -10.03 4.28 -20.51
C GLY A 145 -9.17 3.90 -21.72
N GLY A 146 -8.31 2.95 -21.50
CA GLY A 146 -7.62 2.13 -22.46
C GLY A 146 -7.60 0.75 -21.88
N ASP A 147 -7.55 -0.28 -22.68
CA ASP A 147 -7.56 -1.70 -22.27
C ASP A 147 -6.37 -2.07 -21.32
N ASP A 148 -5.38 -1.17 -21.19
CA ASP A 148 -4.15 -1.35 -20.42
C ASP A 148 -4.08 -0.53 -19.12
N CYS A 149 -5.21 -0.12 -18.53
CA CYS A 149 -5.21 0.58 -17.25
C CYS A 149 -5.70 -0.33 -16.10
N GLY A 150 -5.36 0.06 -14.87
CA GLY A 150 -5.71 -0.69 -13.67
C GLY A 150 -4.52 -1.42 -13.06
N LEU A 151 -4.79 -2.16 -11.99
CA LEU A 151 -3.85 -3.01 -11.27
C LEU A 151 -4.47 -4.38 -11.07
N ASP A 152 -3.64 -5.43 -11.09
CA ASP A 152 -4.08 -6.78 -10.78
C ASP A 152 -3.84 -7.12 -9.30
N PHE A 153 -2.80 -6.52 -8.71
CA PHE A 153 -2.35 -6.85 -7.36
C PHE A 153 -1.79 -5.62 -6.65
N ILE A 154 -2.15 -5.44 -5.38
CA ILE A 154 -1.61 -4.37 -4.53
C ILE A 154 -1.07 -4.97 -3.25
N VAL A 155 0.21 -4.72 -2.96
CA VAL A 155 0.81 -4.95 -1.65
C VAL A 155 0.43 -3.79 -0.74
N VAL A 156 -0.31 -4.06 0.34
CA VAL A 156 -0.91 -3.03 1.18
C VAL A 156 -0.22 -2.97 2.55
N PRO A 157 0.31 -1.81 2.97
CA PRO A 157 0.86 -1.63 4.32
C PRO A 157 -0.24 -1.34 5.35
N GLY A 158 0.12 -1.49 6.63
CA GLY A 158 -0.74 -1.08 7.73
C GLY A 158 -0.02 -1.07 9.06
N MET A 159 -0.64 -0.50 10.09
CA MET A 159 -0.13 -0.56 11.46
C MET A 159 -0.60 -1.80 12.22
N ALA A 160 -1.84 -2.24 11.97
CA ALA A 160 -2.39 -3.45 12.56
C ALA A 160 -3.38 -4.12 11.60
N PHE A 161 -3.55 -5.41 11.80
CA PHE A 161 -4.46 -6.27 11.07
C PHE A 161 -5.12 -7.25 12.02
N ASP A 162 -6.26 -7.80 11.64
CA ASP A 162 -6.91 -8.86 12.38
C ASP A 162 -7.26 -10.06 11.50
N HIS A 163 -7.70 -11.14 12.11
CA HIS A 163 -8.08 -12.36 11.41
C HIS A 163 -9.31 -12.17 10.50
N GLY A 164 -10.10 -11.11 10.70
CA GLY A 164 -11.17 -10.68 9.79
C GLY A 164 -10.65 -9.87 8.60
N ARG A 165 -9.34 -9.76 8.43
CA ARG A 165 -8.67 -9.03 7.33
C ARG A 165 -8.97 -7.53 7.32
N ARG A 166 -9.34 -6.98 8.47
CA ARG A 166 -9.47 -5.55 8.67
C ARG A 166 -8.09 -4.93 8.83
N ARG A 167 -7.91 -3.73 8.36
CA ARG A 167 -6.63 -3.03 8.33
C ARG A 167 -6.71 -1.69 9.06
N LEU A 168 -5.78 -1.45 9.97
CA LEU A 168 -5.55 -0.15 10.57
C LEU A 168 -4.39 0.56 9.85
N GLY A 169 -4.67 1.61 9.11
CA GLY A 169 -3.63 2.44 8.50
C GLY A 169 -3.06 3.48 9.47
N HIS A 170 -2.05 4.24 9.02
CA HIS A 170 -1.36 5.28 9.79
C HIS A 170 -2.20 6.55 10.09
N GLY A 171 -3.47 6.58 9.71
CA GLY A 171 -4.41 7.65 10.05
C GLY A 171 -4.62 8.72 8.99
N LYS A 172 -3.92 8.64 7.86
CA LYS A 172 -4.10 9.58 6.72
C LYS A 172 -5.12 9.08 5.69
N GLY A 173 -5.53 7.81 5.75
CA GLY A 173 -6.54 7.21 4.88
C GLY A 173 -6.15 7.10 3.40
N TYR A 174 -4.87 7.16 3.05
CA TYR A 174 -4.41 7.18 1.66
C TYR A 174 -4.87 5.94 0.88
N TYR A 175 -4.65 4.74 1.43
CA TYR A 175 -5.03 3.50 0.75
C TYR A 175 -6.54 3.34 0.63
N ASP A 176 -7.31 3.64 1.68
CA ASP A 176 -8.77 3.52 1.62
C ASP A 176 -9.36 4.49 0.59
N ARG A 177 -8.89 5.74 0.56
CA ARG A 177 -9.30 6.72 -0.45
C ARG A 177 -8.88 6.29 -1.85
N PHE A 178 -7.67 5.77 -2.03
CA PHE A 178 -7.23 5.27 -3.32
C PHE A 178 -8.08 4.09 -3.79
N ILE A 179 -8.32 3.09 -2.95
CA ILE A 179 -9.11 1.90 -3.27
C ILE A 179 -10.56 2.30 -3.61
N ASN A 180 -11.16 3.20 -2.83
CA ASN A 180 -12.52 3.69 -3.08
C ASN A 180 -12.60 4.48 -4.40
N ARG A 181 -11.61 5.35 -4.67
CA ARG A 181 -11.50 6.05 -5.94
C ARG A 181 -11.25 5.08 -7.10
N TYR A 182 -10.40 4.09 -6.92
CA TYR A 182 -10.15 3.03 -7.91
C TYR A 182 -11.46 2.32 -8.27
N ARG A 183 -12.21 1.87 -7.27
CA ARG A 183 -13.51 1.20 -7.44
C ARG A 183 -14.52 2.05 -8.23
N SER A 184 -14.56 3.35 -7.96
CA SER A 184 -15.47 4.28 -8.65
C SER A 184 -15.05 4.56 -10.09
N ASN A 185 -13.76 4.48 -10.40
CA ASN A 185 -13.20 4.86 -11.70
C ASN A 185 -13.02 3.69 -12.66
N VAL A 186 -12.62 2.51 -12.16
CA VAL A 186 -12.46 1.30 -12.99
C VAL A 186 -13.82 0.71 -13.40
N GLY A 187 -14.89 1.21 -12.79
CA GLY A 187 -16.26 0.84 -13.14
C GLY A 187 -16.51 -0.65 -12.94
N LYS A 188 -16.93 -1.35 -14.00
CA LYS A 188 -17.18 -2.80 -13.96
C LYS A 188 -15.90 -3.65 -14.09
N GLY A 189 -14.72 -3.04 -14.08
CA GLY A 189 -13.43 -3.72 -14.12
C GLY A 189 -13.19 -4.56 -12.85
N GLN A 190 -12.28 -5.50 -12.95
CA GLN A 190 -11.90 -6.34 -11.82
C GLN A 190 -11.10 -5.52 -10.81
N MET A 191 -11.49 -5.60 -9.54
CA MET A 191 -10.71 -5.03 -8.44
C MET A 191 -9.38 -5.78 -8.30
N PRO A 192 -8.28 -5.07 -8.00
CA PRO A 192 -7.01 -5.70 -7.72
C PRO A 192 -7.09 -6.57 -6.46
N TYR A 193 -6.33 -7.65 -6.42
CA TYR A 193 -6.14 -8.42 -5.20
C TYR A 193 -5.32 -7.63 -4.19
N LEU A 194 -5.82 -7.48 -2.97
CA LEU A 194 -5.22 -6.71 -1.90
C LEU A 194 -4.50 -7.64 -0.92
N ALA A 195 -3.19 -7.74 -0.99
CA ALA A 195 -2.38 -8.51 -0.06
C ALA A 195 -1.73 -7.60 0.98
N ALA A 196 -2.14 -7.71 2.23
CA ALA A 196 -1.41 -7.07 3.31
C ALA A 196 -0.08 -7.79 3.54
N PHE A 197 0.98 -7.02 3.76
CA PHE A 197 2.31 -7.53 4.01
C PHE A 197 2.78 -6.94 5.35
N CYS A 198 2.85 -7.78 6.40
CA CYS A 198 2.92 -7.29 7.78
C CYS A 198 3.79 -8.17 8.69
N LEU A 199 4.32 -7.55 9.73
CA LEU A 199 4.99 -8.23 10.84
C LEU A 199 3.99 -9.06 11.66
N ALA A 200 4.46 -10.09 12.33
CA ALA A 200 3.62 -10.90 13.24
C ALA A 200 3.03 -10.05 14.39
N GLU A 201 3.79 -9.07 14.86
CA GLU A 201 3.41 -8.12 15.91
C GLU A 201 2.31 -7.15 15.49
N GLN A 202 2.04 -7.03 14.18
CA GLN A 202 0.96 -6.21 13.64
C GLN A 202 -0.37 -6.98 13.55
N VAL A 203 -0.36 -8.30 13.78
CA VAL A 203 -1.58 -9.12 13.73
C VAL A 203 -2.19 -9.25 15.12
N LEU A 204 -3.39 -8.67 15.28
CA LEU A 204 -4.13 -8.75 16.52
C LEU A 204 -4.58 -10.19 16.80
N GLN A 205 -4.51 -10.58 18.07
CA GLN A 205 -4.98 -11.90 18.49
C GLN A 205 -6.47 -11.86 18.81
N PRO A 206 -7.24 -12.88 18.45
CA PRO A 206 -8.65 -12.97 18.87
C PRO A 206 -8.79 -12.91 20.39
N PRO A 207 -9.84 -12.28 20.91
CA PRO A 207 -11.00 -11.73 20.19
C PRO A 207 -10.84 -10.27 19.72
N GLU A 208 -9.63 -9.73 19.72
CA GLU A 208 -9.41 -8.34 19.37
C GLU A 208 -9.54 -8.09 17.86
N GLU A 209 -10.25 -7.02 17.50
CA GLU A 209 -10.54 -6.64 16.12
C GLU A 209 -10.14 -5.19 15.84
N VAL A 210 -9.77 -4.91 14.60
CA VAL A 210 -9.54 -3.55 14.13
C VAL A 210 -10.88 -2.83 14.01
N PRO A 211 -11.07 -1.66 14.66
CA PRO A 211 -12.28 -0.87 14.47
C PRO A 211 -12.38 -0.39 13.02
N VAL A 212 -13.51 -0.64 12.36
CA VAL A 212 -13.76 -0.23 10.98
C VAL A 212 -14.98 0.67 10.86
N GLY A 213 -14.93 1.59 9.91
CA GLY A 213 -16.05 2.46 9.50
C GLY A 213 -16.39 2.19 8.03
N GLU A 214 -17.37 2.95 7.54
CA GLU A 214 -17.97 2.79 6.22
C GLU A 214 -16.94 2.86 5.05
N TYR A 215 -15.88 3.66 5.22
CA TYR A 215 -14.89 3.90 4.13
C TYR A 215 -13.65 3.00 4.21
N ASP A 216 -13.56 2.16 5.24
CA ASP A 216 -12.43 1.24 5.38
C ASP A 216 -12.61 0.01 4.47
N ASN A 217 -11.52 -0.42 3.85
CA ASN A 217 -11.52 -1.59 2.97
C ASN A 217 -10.83 -2.77 3.64
N LEU A 218 -11.44 -3.95 3.51
CA LEU A 218 -10.79 -5.20 3.86
C LEU A 218 -9.69 -5.52 2.84
N VAL A 219 -8.70 -6.29 3.27
CA VAL A 219 -7.73 -6.91 2.36
C VAL A 219 -8.15 -8.35 2.04
N ASP A 220 -7.66 -8.91 0.93
CA ASP A 220 -8.00 -10.28 0.51
C ASP A 220 -7.16 -11.32 1.25
N SER A 221 -5.93 -10.95 1.64
CA SER A 221 -5.08 -11.81 2.46
C SER A 221 -4.14 -11.00 3.35
N LEU A 222 -3.66 -11.65 4.44
CA LEU A 222 -2.52 -11.19 5.21
C LEU A 222 -1.36 -12.14 4.95
N VAL A 223 -0.22 -11.62 4.51
CA VAL A 223 1.04 -12.33 4.42
C VAL A 223 1.93 -11.85 5.56
N VAL A 224 2.15 -12.72 6.53
CA VAL A 224 2.75 -12.38 7.82
C VAL A 224 4.23 -12.73 7.85
N GLY A 225 5.03 -11.95 8.59
CA GLY A 225 6.48 -12.10 8.71
C GLY A 225 6.94 -13.49 9.20
N ASP A 226 6.08 -14.21 9.92
CA ASP A 226 6.32 -15.58 10.38
C ASP A 226 5.94 -16.67 9.34
N GLY A 227 5.55 -16.27 8.14
CA GLY A 227 5.21 -17.14 7.01
C GLY A 227 3.75 -17.62 6.99
N ARG A 228 2.91 -17.21 7.94
CA ARG A 228 1.47 -17.48 7.84
C ARG A 228 0.84 -16.67 6.72
N VAL A 229 -0.16 -17.27 6.06
CA VAL A 229 -1.04 -16.56 5.12
C VAL A 229 -2.47 -16.73 5.61
N VAL A 230 -3.11 -15.61 5.99
CA VAL A 230 -4.52 -15.59 6.41
C VAL A 230 -5.37 -15.19 5.22
N ARG A 231 -6.33 -16.02 4.85
CA ARG A 231 -7.31 -15.80 3.77
C ARG A 231 -8.72 -15.99 4.31
N SER A 232 -9.73 -15.67 3.50
CA SER A 232 -11.14 -16.02 3.75
C SER A 232 -11.35 -17.52 3.69
#